data_5eefcc82d5815ea5fcbbec8dd17a4e8a
#
_entry.id   5eefcc82d5815ea5fcbbec8dd17a4e8a
#
_cell.length_a   1.000
_cell.length_b   1.000
_cell.length_c   1.000
_cell.angle_alpha   90.00
_cell.angle_beta   90.00
_cell.angle_gamma   90.00
#
_symmetry.space_group_name_H-M   'P 1'
#
loop_
_entity.id
_entity.type
_entity.pdbx_description
1 polymer ?
#
loop_
_entity_poly.entity_id
_entity_poly.type
_entity_poly.pdbx_seq_one_letter_code
_entity_poly.pdbx_strand_id
1 'polypeptide(L)'
;LCNVVVASASTATTWNFGSGSSYRNNSSYTQTLEGDGSAEYDGLKVTTTSSAGKFSLSNSSWAQVNTGTQFDIPVEGNSTITVATYASSMAFTYGGDTVSAENNVLTVDYTGDSGYATLVAVDSSYISSITVTPVADEDAPTAFADEWNFRSGSSLINNGVTLQKTTGTVTQGDAVLKIDATSGKWSTARSDWAQVNAGVKIEVPVNTGVYTISATTYYENGNMTINGVSTSSGTAKCAYGIVNNSSAKYIPIVINSTNYLGIIKVTKETELTIPVTISGSLGSSKVIFTDSLTGTEYTSVSESGNVTLLKGHTYTVSTDNSNISAKIDGSNTFTPADTTAKTITVEGSADITVSGKITSKDNALQASNITSLTFVNMNDSSVTGTATVNDDLTYSVELKAGDYDTVAVTNNGYYTSNRVKVGETAITDEEVYFTKSTYETYCLPIDLKSSSPALTYSSGISYNNDTSVKANSGTTITVPVSGKQKVTVAGWYSGTWNINGSN
;
A
#
# COMPACT_ATOMS: atom_id res chain seq x y z
N LEU A 1 -31.35 33.48 11.59
CA LEU A 1 -30.93 32.83 12.83
C LEU A 1 -29.53 32.29 12.60
N CYS A 2 -28.53 33.03 13.13
CA CYS A 2 -27.12 32.64 13.09
C CYS A 2 -26.93 31.48 14.04
N ASN A 3 -26.73 30.26 13.53
CA ASN A 3 -26.22 29.16 14.33
C ASN A 3 -24.70 29.36 14.50
N VAL A 4 -24.31 29.98 15.58
CA VAL A 4 -22.94 29.91 16.06
C VAL A 4 -22.73 28.46 16.52
N VAL A 5 -22.18 27.64 15.65
CA VAL A 5 -21.62 26.37 16.07
C VAL A 5 -20.32 26.71 16.78
N VAL A 6 -20.36 26.75 18.09
CA VAL A 6 -19.16 26.76 18.92
C VAL A 6 -18.42 25.46 18.52
N ALA A 7 -17.21 25.60 17.98
CA ALA A 7 -16.32 24.47 17.78
C ALA A 7 -16.22 23.75 19.14
N SER A 8 -16.74 22.53 19.21
CA SER A 8 -16.58 21.69 20.38
C SER A 8 -15.08 21.43 20.47
N ALA A 9 -14.42 21.98 21.50
CA ALA A 9 -13.06 21.60 21.81
C ALA A 9 -13.06 20.08 21.94
N SER A 10 -12.30 19.36 21.09
CA SER A 10 -12.17 17.92 21.21
C SER A 10 -11.60 17.63 22.60
N THR A 11 -12.21 16.70 23.30
CA THR A 11 -11.84 16.36 24.67
C THR A 11 -10.49 15.64 24.66
N ALA A 12 -9.64 15.94 25.64
CA ALA A 12 -8.38 15.23 25.81
C ALA A 12 -8.63 13.71 25.98
N THR A 13 -7.87 12.90 25.30
CA THR A 13 -7.88 11.44 25.41
C THR A 13 -6.74 11.00 26.33
N THR A 14 -7.03 10.17 27.33
CA THR A 14 -6.02 9.72 28.28
C THR A 14 -6.03 8.21 28.44
N TRP A 15 -4.89 7.58 28.21
CA TRP A 15 -4.60 6.18 28.58
C TRP A 15 -3.97 6.19 29.98
N ASN A 16 -4.73 5.74 30.96
CA ASN A 16 -4.28 5.67 32.35
C ASN A 16 -3.71 4.27 32.66
N PHE A 17 -2.42 4.22 32.99
CA PHE A 17 -1.71 3.00 33.40
C PHE A 17 -1.39 2.99 34.89
N GLY A 18 -1.85 3.98 35.62
CA GLY A 18 -1.63 4.13 37.05
C GLY A 18 -2.53 3.23 37.92
N SER A 19 -2.56 3.53 39.20
CA SER A 19 -3.46 2.88 40.15
C SER A 19 -4.92 3.10 39.76
N GLY A 20 -5.72 2.02 39.78
CA GLY A 20 -7.15 2.07 39.38
C GLY A 20 -7.41 2.08 37.87
N SER A 21 -6.40 1.85 37.06
CA SER A 21 -6.52 1.73 35.59
C SER A 21 -7.44 0.57 35.20
N SER A 22 -8.33 0.78 34.21
CA SER A 22 -9.18 -0.25 33.61
C SER A 22 -8.41 -1.31 32.83
N TYR A 23 -7.14 -1.04 32.46
CA TYR A 23 -6.28 -1.97 31.75
C TYR A 23 -5.65 -3.02 32.68
N ARG A 24 -5.52 -2.70 33.98
CA ARG A 24 -4.87 -3.58 34.97
C ARG A 24 -5.77 -4.72 35.40
N ASN A 25 -5.18 -5.92 35.57
CA ASN A 25 -5.90 -7.13 35.98
C ASN A 25 -7.12 -7.44 35.10
N ASN A 26 -7.10 -6.96 33.85
CA ASN A 26 -8.15 -7.14 32.86
C ASN A 26 -7.64 -8.08 31.76
N SER A 27 -8.28 -9.24 31.63
CA SER A 27 -7.88 -10.26 30.67
C SER A 27 -8.06 -9.85 29.19
N SER A 28 -8.80 -8.78 28.93
CA SER A 28 -8.94 -8.21 27.58
C SER A 28 -7.69 -7.46 27.12
N TYR A 29 -6.78 -7.14 28.05
CA TYR A 29 -5.56 -6.40 27.72
C TYR A 29 -4.31 -7.17 28.14
N THR A 30 -3.25 -7.03 27.35
CA THR A 30 -1.95 -7.63 27.66
C THR A 30 -1.37 -7.00 28.93
N GLN A 31 -1.08 -7.81 29.96
CA GLN A 31 -0.53 -7.33 31.22
C GLN A 31 0.98 -7.15 31.18
N THR A 32 1.67 -7.93 30.39
CA THR A 32 3.12 -7.82 30.18
C THR A 32 3.46 -8.16 28.74
N LEU A 33 4.24 -7.30 28.11
CA LEU A 33 4.77 -7.43 26.77
C LEU A 33 6.29 -7.40 26.88
N GLU A 34 6.96 -8.46 26.46
CA GLU A 34 8.42 -8.64 26.47
C GLU A 34 8.84 -9.32 25.17
N GLY A 35 10.07 -9.06 24.70
CA GLY A 35 10.55 -9.60 23.44
C GLY A 35 9.90 -8.91 22.23
N ASP A 36 9.88 -9.58 21.09
CA ASP A 36 9.19 -9.06 19.90
C ASP A 36 7.68 -9.25 20.05
N GLY A 37 6.94 -8.14 20.11
CA GLY A 37 5.49 -8.21 20.26
C GLY A 37 4.81 -6.85 20.21
N SER A 38 3.48 -6.88 20.12
CA SER A 38 2.65 -5.68 20.18
C SER A 38 1.37 -5.93 20.94
N ALA A 39 0.83 -4.88 21.56
CA ALA A 39 -0.46 -4.88 22.24
C ALA A 39 -1.16 -3.55 21.97
N GLU A 40 -2.49 -3.56 22.06
CA GLU A 40 -3.33 -2.37 21.84
C GLU A 40 -4.14 -2.08 23.11
N TYR A 41 -4.28 -0.78 23.42
CA TYR A 41 -5.01 -0.26 24.57
C TYR A 41 -5.92 0.87 24.09
N ASP A 42 -7.14 0.55 23.68
CA ASP A 42 -8.13 1.51 23.15
C ASP A 42 -7.53 2.45 22.08
N GLY A 43 -6.93 1.86 21.02
CA GLY A 43 -6.32 2.57 19.90
C GLY A 43 -4.85 2.95 20.08
N LEU A 44 -4.33 3.01 21.31
CA LEU A 44 -2.89 3.15 21.57
C LEU A 44 -2.18 1.83 21.33
N LYS A 45 -1.25 1.79 20.39
CA LYS A 45 -0.44 0.61 20.14
C LYS A 45 0.90 0.70 20.88
N VAL A 46 1.25 -0.37 21.58
CA VAL A 46 2.55 -0.53 22.26
C VAL A 46 3.29 -1.68 21.60
N THR A 47 4.54 -1.43 21.18
CA THR A 47 5.39 -2.43 20.53
C THR A 47 6.71 -2.55 21.29
N THR A 48 7.20 -3.78 21.48
CA THR A 48 8.52 -4.07 22.04
C THR A 48 9.34 -4.88 21.05
N THR A 49 10.66 -4.74 21.12
CA THR A 49 11.61 -5.49 20.29
C THR A 49 12.49 -6.37 21.14
N SER A 50 13.00 -7.46 20.57
CA SER A 50 13.58 -8.66 21.21
C SER A 50 14.71 -8.44 22.21
N SER A 51 15.42 -7.32 22.20
CA SER A 51 16.66 -7.21 22.97
C SER A 51 16.57 -6.39 24.24
N ALA A 52 15.56 -5.53 24.43
CA ALA A 52 15.48 -4.63 25.58
C ALA A 52 14.07 -4.14 25.93
N GLY A 53 13.13 -4.12 24.98
CA GLY A 53 11.80 -3.59 25.17
C GLY A 53 10.98 -4.39 26.17
N LYS A 54 10.31 -3.67 27.08
CA LYS A 54 9.33 -4.24 28.00
C LYS A 54 8.28 -3.20 28.33
N PHE A 55 7.01 -3.63 28.24
CA PHE A 55 5.89 -2.90 28.81
C PHE A 55 5.15 -3.80 29.78
N SER A 56 4.95 -3.39 31.03
CA SER A 56 4.30 -4.24 32.03
C SER A 56 3.44 -3.47 33.00
N LEU A 57 2.22 -3.93 33.17
CA LEU A 57 1.22 -3.46 34.14
C LEU A 57 1.26 -4.21 35.49
N SER A 58 2.27 -5.06 35.74
CA SER A 58 2.36 -5.86 36.96
C SER A 58 2.67 -5.05 38.21
N ASN A 59 3.23 -3.84 38.09
CA ASN A 59 3.39 -2.92 39.23
C ASN A 59 2.05 -2.26 39.58
N SER A 60 1.70 -2.16 40.84
CA SER A 60 0.38 -1.69 41.31
C SER A 60 0.05 -0.23 40.97
N SER A 61 1.04 0.60 40.68
CA SER A 61 0.89 2.06 40.54
C SER A 61 1.38 2.65 39.24
N TRP A 62 2.23 1.94 38.50
CA TRP A 62 2.91 2.46 37.29
C TRP A 62 3.07 1.36 36.26
N ALA A 63 3.02 1.69 34.98
CA ALA A 63 3.48 0.78 33.94
C ALA A 63 4.98 0.83 33.82
N GLN A 64 5.67 -0.32 33.90
CA GLN A 64 7.08 -0.44 33.59
C GLN A 64 7.31 -0.29 32.09
N VAL A 65 8.25 0.55 31.72
CA VAL A 65 8.67 0.80 30.35
C VAL A 65 10.18 0.69 30.26
N ASN A 66 10.67 -0.20 29.44
CA ASN A 66 12.11 -0.32 29.20
C ASN A 66 12.52 0.35 27.88
N THR A 67 13.80 0.67 27.76
CA THR A 67 14.43 1.19 26.53
C THR A 67 13.98 0.39 25.29
N GLY A 68 13.64 1.08 24.21
CA GLY A 68 13.18 0.47 22.95
C GLY A 68 11.68 0.13 22.92
N THR A 69 10.93 0.36 24.00
CA THR A 69 9.46 0.28 23.95
C THR A 69 8.92 1.43 23.12
N GLN A 70 8.14 1.14 22.09
CA GLN A 70 7.50 2.10 21.20
C GLN A 70 6.02 2.26 21.52
N PHE A 71 5.55 3.50 21.50
CA PHE A 71 4.15 3.89 21.61
C PHE A 71 3.73 4.59 20.32
N ASP A 72 2.77 4.02 19.59
CA ASP A 72 2.10 4.67 18.47
C ASP A 72 0.78 5.22 19.00
N ILE A 73 0.75 6.52 19.20
CA ILE A 73 -0.30 7.28 19.91
C ILE A 73 -1.23 7.89 18.87
N PRO A 74 -2.53 7.52 18.83
CA PRO A 74 -3.46 8.10 17.88
C PRO A 74 -3.71 9.58 18.18
N VAL A 75 -3.68 10.42 17.13
CA VAL A 75 -3.89 11.85 17.16
C VAL A 75 -4.87 12.27 16.07
N GLU A 76 -5.75 13.21 16.35
CA GLU A 76 -6.76 13.71 15.40
C GLU A 76 -6.35 15.01 14.68
N GLY A 77 -5.09 15.40 14.75
CA GLY A 77 -4.52 16.64 14.23
C GLY A 77 -3.55 17.25 15.22
N ASN A 78 -3.26 18.56 15.09
CA ASN A 78 -2.37 19.27 16.01
C ASN A 78 -2.73 18.97 17.46
N SER A 79 -1.79 18.47 18.23
CA SER A 79 -2.04 17.99 19.59
C SER A 79 -0.80 18.15 20.46
N THR A 80 -1.01 18.45 21.73
CA THR A 80 0.02 18.31 22.75
C THR A 80 -0.10 16.94 23.40
N ILE A 81 0.96 16.16 23.36
CA ILE A 81 1.05 14.83 23.97
C ILE A 81 1.84 14.97 25.26
N THR A 82 1.26 14.51 26.37
CA THR A 82 1.95 14.47 27.66
C THR A 82 2.08 13.04 28.17
N VAL A 83 3.27 12.68 28.68
CA VAL A 83 3.50 11.39 29.34
C VAL A 83 3.89 11.67 30.79
N ALA A 84 3.08 11.18 31.72
CA ALA A 84 3.40 11.26 33.13
C ALA A 84 4.37 10.16 33.53
N THR A 85 5.61 10.53 33.90
CA THR A 85 6.72 9.63 34.18
C THR A 85 7.03 9.57 35.68
N TYR A 86 7.60 8.45 36.12
CA TYR A 86 8.09 8.30 37.50
C TYR A 86 9.43 9.03 37.70
N ALA A 87 10.34 8.87 36.75
CA ALA A 87 11.61 9.57 36.76
C ALA A 87 11.49 10.94 36.12
N SER A 88 11.99 11.96 36.77
CA SER A 88 11.93 13.36 36.31
C SER A 88 12.74 13.66 35.04
N SER A 89 13.58 12.70 34.62
CA SER A 89 14.45 12.84 33.44
C SER A 89 14.25 11.71 32.42
N MET A 90 13.16 10.93 32.53
CA MET A 90 12.89 9.86 31.55
C MET A 90 12.81 10.44 30.14
N ALA A 91 13.53 9.83 29.20
CA ALA A 91 13.64 10.31 27.84
C ALA A 91 12.98 9.37 26.82
N PHE A 92 12.49 9.99 25.74
CA PHE A 92 11.93 9.33 24.56
C PHE A 92 12.51 9.93 23.29
N THR A 93 12.58 9.14 22.23
CA THR A 93 12.81 9.69 20.88
C THR A 93 11.47 10.04 20.24
N TYR A 94 11.38 11.27 19.69
CA TYR A 94 10.23 11.77 18.95
C TYR A 94 10.72 12.54 17.71
N GLY A 95 10.24 12.17 16.51
CA GLY A 95 10.65 12.82 15.26
C GLY A 95 12.15 12.73 14.94
N GLY A 96 12.88 11.80 15.57
CA GLY A 96 14.34 11.65 15.45
C GLY A 96 15.14 12.35 16.57
N ASP A 97 14.54 13.22 17.35
CA ASP A 97 15.17 13.93 18.46
C ASP A 97 14.89 13.23 19.81
N THR A 98 15.80 13.40 20.77
CA THR A 98 15.59 12.95 22.16
C THR A 98 14.93 14.04 22.96
N VAL A 99 13.75 13.73 23.52
CA VAL A 99 12.98 14.61 24.40
C VAL A 99 12.95 14.02 25.80
N SER A 100 13.22 14.81 26.82
CA SER A 100 13.27 14.36 28.22
C SER A 100 12.11 14.95 29.02
N ALA A 101 11.65 14.18 30.00
CA ALA A 101 10.66 14.68 30.96
C ALA A 101 11.27 15.78 31.83
N GLU A 102 10.45 16.78 32.13
CA GLU A 102 10.73 17.81 33.14
C GLU A 102 9.67 17.71 34.23
N ASN A 103 10.09 17.69 35.48
CA ASN A 103 9.18 17.57 36.62
C ASN A 103 8.20 16.40 36.52
N ASN A 104 8.69 15.23 36.04
CA ASN A 104 7.89 14.01 35.87
C ASN A 104 6.84 14.08 34.74
N VAL A 105 6.93 15.03 33.84
CA VAL A 105 6.06 15.14 32.67
C VAL A 105 6.92 15.33 31.43
N LEU A 106 6.79 14.43 30.48
CA LEU A 106 7.26 14.66 29.12
C LEU A 106 6.15 15.39 28.36
N THR A 107 6.51 16.38 27.56
CA THR A 107 5.59 17.11 26.69
C THR A 107 6.17 17.17 25.29
N VAL A 108 5.40 16.78 24.28
CA VAL A 108 5.73 16.96 22.86
C VAL A 108 4.53 17.51 22.12
N ASP A 109 4.77 18.39 21.16
CA ASP A 109 3.75 18.93 20.28
C ASP A 109 3.78 18.16 18.95
N TYR A 110 2.65 17.59 18.62
CA TYR A 110 2.39 17.00 17.32
C TYR A 110 1.77 18.06 16.40
N THR A 111 2.38 18.25 15.24
CA THR A 111 1.85 19.13 14.19
C THR A 111 1.64 18.31 12.92
N GLY A 112 0.38 18.18 12.51
CA GLY A 112 0.04 17.40 11.32
C GLY A 112 -1.43 17.02 11.28
N ASP A 113 -1.78 16.25 10.24
CA ASP A 113 -3.12 15.67 10.09
C ASP A 113 -3.35 14.53 11.10
N SER A 114 -4.58 13.97 11.13
CA SER A 114 -4.89 12.78 11.92
C SER A 114 -3.98 11.60 11.55
N GLY A 115 -3.51 10.85 12.55
CA GLY A 115 -2.57 9.76 12.35
C GLY A 115 -2.03 9.22 13.67
N TYR A 116 -0.75 8.90 13.68
CA TYR A 116 -0.05 8.42 14.87
C TYR A 116 1.19 9.25 15.15
N ALA A 117 1.37 9.62 16.42
CA ALA A 117 2.63 10.13 16.93
C ALA A 117 3.40 8.97 17.57
N THR A 118 4.64 8.76 17.16
CA THR A 118 5.46 7.66 17.66
C THR A 118 6.48 8.17 18.69
N LEU A 119 6.41 7.63 19.91
CA LEU A 119 7.40 7.81 20.97
C LEU A 119 8.15 6.51 21.23
N VAL A 120 9.47 6.53 21.28
CA VAL A 120 10.30 5.37 21.62
C VAL A 120 11.08 5.65 22.89
N ALA A 121 10.93 4.83 23.92
CA ALA A 121 11.63 4.98 25.19
C ALA A 121 13.16 4.85 25.02
N VAL A 122 13.90 5.85 25.41
CA VAL A 122 15.37 5.84 25.46
C VAL A 122 15.87 5.28 26.79
N ASP A 123 15.14 5.59 27.86
CA ASP A 123 15.45 5.13 29.23
C ASP A 123 14.42 4.10 29.71
N SER A 124 14.86 3.26 30.66
CA SER A 124 13.99 2.33 31.37
C SER A 124 13.48 2.99 32.65
N SER A 125 12.15 3.13 32.80
CA SER A 125 11.49 3.71 33.95
C SER A 125 10.02 3.26 34.02
N TYR A 126 9.17 4.10 34.58
CA TYR A 126 7.74 3.85 34.72
C TYR A 126 6.94 5.05 34.24
N ILE A 127 5.76 4.78 33.68
CA ILE A 127 4.79 5.81 33.31
C ILE A 127 3.42 5.54 33.97
N SER A 128 2.64 6.58 34.26
CA SER A 128 1.28 6.42 34.79
C SER A 128 0.21 6.74 33.76
N SER A 129 0.49 7.61 32.80
CA SER A 129 -0.48 7.95 31.75
C SER A 129 0.17 8.53 30.52
N ILE A 130 -0.53 8.42 29.40
CA ILE A 130 -0.31 9.17 28.18
C ILE A 130 -1.58 9.96 27.92
N THR A 131 -1.48 11.26 27.69
CA THR A 131 -2.63 12.12 27.39
C THR A 131 -2.36 12.87 26.09
N VAL A 132 -3.32 12.85 25.19
CA VAL A 132 -3.37 13.67 23.98
C VAL A 132 -4.38 14.78 24.20
N THR A 133 -3.92 16.01 24.17
CA THR A 133 -4.76 17.20 24.23
C THR A 133 -4.74 17.87 22.87
N PRO A 134 -5.85 17.85 22.12
CA PRO A 134 -5.92 18.56 20.86
C PRO A 134 -5.66 20.05 21.06
N VAL A 135 -4.80 20.61 20.22
CA VAL A 135 -4.54 22.05 20.19
C VAL A 135 -5.49 22.65 19.17
N ALA A 136 -6.30 23.62 19.61
CA ALA A 136 -7.13 24.36 18.68
C ALA A 136 -6.24 25.06 17.65
N ASP A 137 -6.48 24.84 16.38
CA ASP A 137 -5.85 25.63 15.33
C ASP A 137 -6.44 27.04 15.41
N GLU A 138 -5.67 27.99 15.96
CA GLU A 138 -6.09 29.40 16.05
C GLU A 138 -6.42 30.00 14.68
N ASP A 139 -5.91 29.38 13.62
CA ASP A 139 -6.20 29.72 12.23
C ASP A 139 -7.36 28.92 11.61
N ALA A 140 -8.00 28.00 12.37
CA ALA A 140 -9.10 27.20 11.85
C ALA A 140 -10.28 28.10 11.41
N PRO A 141 -10.91 27.80 10.27
CA PRO A 141 -12.06 28.57 9.82
C PRO A 141 -13.26 28.35 10.75
N THR A 142 -13.98 29.42 11.05
CA THR A 142 -15.20 29.41 11.87
C THR A 142 -16.47 29.59 11.05
N ALA A 143 -16.33 29.97 9.76
CA ALA A 143 -17.44 30.16 8.83
C ALA A 143 -17.11 29.51 7.47
N PHE A 144 -18.12 28.99 6.79
CA PHE A 144 -17.98 28.18 5.59
C PHE A 144 -18.96 28.66 4.51
N ALA A 145 -18.55 28.51 3.25
CA ALA A 145 -19.40 28.75 2.09
C ALA A 145 -19.35 27.55 1.16
N ASP A 146 -20.52 27.15 0.64
CA ASP A 146 -20.64 26.01 -0.29
C ASP A 146 -20.16 26.36 -1.70
N GLU A 147 -20.09 27.66 -2.05
CA GLU A 147 -19.70 28.12 -3.36
C GLU A 147 -18.97 29.49 -3.30
N TRP A 148 -17.93 29.62 -4.08
CA TRP A 148 -17.20 30.86 -4.35
C TRP A 148 -17.29 31.15 -5.84
N ASN A 149 -18.12 32.12 -6.24
CA ASN A 149 -18.44 32.38 -7.63
C ASN A 149 -17.72 33.64 -8.15
N PHE A 150 -16.82 33.45 -9.11
CA PHE A 150 -16.03 34.49 -9.77
C PHE A 150 -16.51 34.74 -11.21
N ARG A 151 -17.78 34.44 -11.48
CA ARG A 151 -18.40 34.67 -12.79
C ARG A 151 -19.16 36.01 -12.81
N SER A 152 -19.41 36.50 -14.02
CA SER A 152 -20.15 37.73 -14.25
C SER A 152 -21.46 37.77 -13.44
N GLY A 153 -21.74 38.89 -12.80
CA GLY A 153 -22.89 39.08 -11.91
C GLY A 153 -22.66 38.72 -10.43
N SER A 154 -21.53 38.12 -10.10
CA SER A 154 -21.15 37.89 -8.69
C SER A 154 -20.51 39.13 -8.07
N SER A 155 -20.68 39.33 -6.75
CA SER A 155 -20.03 40.38 -5.98
C SER A 155 -18.49 40.12 -5.80
N LEU A 156 -18.05 38.88 -6.08
CA LEU A 156 -16.63 38.50 -5.93
C LEU A 156 -15.78 38.84 -7.17
N ILE A 157 -16.38 39.34 -8.23
CA ILE A 157 -15.68 39.71 -9.47
C ILE A 157 -15.93 41.20 -9.83
N ASN A 158 -15.09 41.76 -10.67
CA ASN A 158 -15.18 43.19 -11.07
C ASN A 158 -15.09 44.20 -9.90
N ASN A 159 -14.39 43.78 -8.84
CA ASN A 159 -14.25 44.56 -7.59
C ASN A 159 -12.87 45.23 -7.45
N GLY A 160 -12.03 45.16 -8.50
CA GLY A 160 -10.73 45.81 -8.58
C GLY A 160 -9.60 45.16 -7.77
N VAL A 161 -9.86 44.06 -7.06
CA VAL A 161 -8.84 43.39 -6.25
C VAL A 161 -7.80 42.73 -7.12
N THR A 162 -6.54 43.06 -6.87
CA THR A 162 -5.38 42.40 -7.49
C THR A 162 -4.30 42.17 -6.44
N LEU A 163 -3.90 40.92 -6.27
CA LEU A 163 -2.82 40.49 -5.38
C LEU A 163 -1.66 39.99 -6.25
N GLN A 164 -0.47 40.51 -6.03
CA GLN A 164 0.74 40.11 -6.72
C GLN A 164 1.92 40.27 -5.78
N LYS A 165 2.66 39.18 -5.57
CA LYS A 165 3.75 39.08 -4.59
C LYS A 165 3.31 39.43 -3.16
N THR A 166 2.06 39.10 -2.82
CA THR A 166 1.47 39.36 -1.50
C THR A 166 0.37 38.34 -1.21
N THR A 167 -0.11 38.36 0.01
CA THR A 167 -1.26 37.59 0.48
C THR A 167 -2.49 38.48 0.59
N GLY A 168 -3.68 37.87 0.67
CA GLY A 168 -4.93 38.57 0.89
C GLY A 168 -6.06 37.60 1.11
N THR A 169 -7.29 38.16 1.20
CA THR A 169 -8.48 37.39 1.45
C THR A 169 -9.60 37.78 0.51
N VAL A 170 -10.52 36.83 0.28
CA VAL A 170 -11.82 37.06 -0.36
C VAL A 170 -12.88 36.60 0.63
N THR A 171 -13.91 37.41 0.85
CA THR A 171 -14.98 37.12 1.81
C THR A 171 -16.30 36.86 1.12
N GLN A 172 -17.06 35.90 1.65
CA GLN A 172 -18.46 35.65 1.25
C GLN A 172 -19.29 35.40 2.51
N GLY A 173 -20.07 36.40 2.90
CA GLY A 173 -20.61 36.45 4.26
C GLY A 173 -19.49 36.51 5.28
N ASP A 174 -19.54 35.63 6.28
CA ASP A 174 -18.49 35.51 7.31
C ASP A 174 -17.38 34.50 6.89
N ALA A 175 -17.56 33.75 5.81
CA ALA A 175 -16.57 32.82 5.31
C ALA A 175 -15.41 33.56 4.61
N VAL A 176 -14.19 33.12 4.85
CA VAL A 176 -12.96 33.74 4.34
C VAL A 176 -12.16 32.73 3.51
N LEU A 177 -11.93 33.08 2.25
CA LEU A 177 -10.97 32.39 1.38
C LEU A 177 -9.61 33.11 1.55
N LYS A 178 -8.56 32.40 1.94
CA LYS A 178 -7.20 32.96 2.03
C LYS A 178 -6.50 32.79 0.66
N ILE A 179 -5.84 33.83 0.19
CA ILE A 179 -5.11 33.83 -1.08
C ILE A 179 -3.65 34.15 -0.82
N ASP A 180 -2.78 33.23 -1.19
CA ASP A 180 -1.34 33.47 -1.26
C ASP A 180 -0.93 33.61 -2.74
N ALA A 181 -0.62 34.84 -3.12
CA ALA A 181 -0.11 35.21 -4.43
C ALA A 181 1.36 35.66 -4.38
N THR A 182 2.13 35.26 -3.37
CA THR A 182 3.55 35.61 -3.20
C THR A 182 4.41 35.13 -4.37
N SER A 183 4.07 33.99 -4.95
CA SER A 183 4.75 33.40 -6.11
C SER A 183 4.00 33.60 -7.44
N GLY A 184 2.81 34.25 -7.42
CA GLY A 184 1.97 34.38 -8.60
C GLY A 184 1.19 35.69 -8.63
N LYS A 185 0.04 35.65 -9.31
CA LYS A 185 -0.92 36.77 -9.37
C LYS A 185 -2.32 36.22 -9.24
N TRP A 186 -3.11 36.86 -8.37
CA TRP A 186 -4.56 36.72 -8.28
C TRP A 186 -5.21 38.06 -8.65
N SER A 187 -6.27 38.05 -9.47
CA SER A 187 -7.00 39.27 -9.78
C SER A 187 -8.47 39.02 -10.08
N THR A 188 -9.33 39.74 -9.42
CA THR A 188 -10.77 39.81 -9.64
C THR A 188 -11.19 41.17 -10.28
N ALA A 189 -10.23 41.92 -10.83
CA ALA A 189 -10.47 43.19 -11.52
C ALA A 189 -11.14 43.03 -12.89
N ARG A 190 -11.31 41.80 -13.39
CA ARG A 190 -11.99 41.47 -14.66
C ARG A 190 -13.48 41.39 -14.44
N SER A 191 -14.24 41.51 -15.55
CA SER A 191 -15.70 41.41 -15.54
C SER A 191 -16.24 39.99 -15.41
N ASP A 192 -15.38 38.99 -15.65
CA ASP A 192 -15.69 37.56 -15.56
C ASP A 192 -14.43 36.78 -15.36
N TRP A 193 -14.43 35.73 -14.52
CA TRP A 193 -13.33 34.88 -14.14
C TRP A 193 -12.23 35.58 -13.35
N ALA A 194 -11.83 35.02 -12.21
CA ALA A 194 -10.63 35.43 -11.51
C ALA A 194 -9.38 34.97 -12.27
N GLN A 195 -8.46 35.89 -12.57
CA GLN A 195 -7.17 35.53 -13.13
C GLN A 195 -6.31 34.89 -12.03
N VAL A 196 -5.78 33.71 -12.28
CA VAL A 196 -4.89 32.99 -11.37
C VAL A 196 -3.64 32.52 -12.10
N ASN A 197 -2.47 32.97 -11.67
CA ASN A 197 -1.21 32.56 -12.26
C ASN A 197 -0.61 31.37 -11.50
N ALA A 198 0.30 30.65 -12.16
CA ALA A 198 1.08 29.59 -11.49
C ALA A 198 1.73 30.10 -10.20
N GLY A 199 1.74 29.26 -9.17
CA GLY A 199 2.26 29.57 -7.85
C GLY A 199 1.27 30.23 -6.89
N VAL A 200 0.03 30.55 -7.32
CA VAL A 200 -1.01 30.98 -6.40
C VAL A 200 -1.52 29.78 -5.60
N LYS A 201 -1.64 29.96 -4.28
CA LYS A 201 -2.31 29.05 -3.35
C LYS A 201 -3.61 29.68 -2.88
N ILE A 202 -4.69 28.94 -2.96
CA ILE A 202 -6.02 29.33 -2.49
C ILE A 202 -6.38 28.37 -1.36
N GLU A 203 -6.67 28.90 -0.18
CA GLU A 203 -7.04 28.11 0.99
C GLU A 203 -8.53 28.23 1.25
N VAL A 204 -9.25 27.13 0.98
CA VAL A 204 -10.70 27.04 1.05
C VAL A 204 -11.12 26.58 2.44
N PRO A 205 -11.98 27.32 3.16
CA PRO A 205 -12.47 26.91 4.47
C PRO A 205 -13.44 25.73 4.35
N VAL A 206 -13.16 24.64 5.06
CA VAL A 206 -13.99 23.41 5.03
C VAL A 206 -14.22 22.93 6.46
N ASN A 207 -15.45 22.54 6.76
CA ASN A 207 -15.84 22.02 8.07
C ASN A 207 -15.45 20.54 8.25
N THR A 208 -15.75 19.98 9.41
CA THR A 208 -15.61 18.55 9.72
C THR A 208 -16.50 17.70 8.84
N GLY A 209 -15.95 16.60 8.31
CA GLY A 209 -16.65 15.64 7.44
C GLY A 209 -15.96 15.41 6.11
N VAL A 210 -16.62 14.67 5.24
CA VAL A 210 -16.15 14.39 3.88
C VAL A 210 -16.74 15.37 2.89
N TYR A 211 -15.88 15.94 2.06
CA TYR A 211 -16.28 16.94 1.06
C TYR A 211 -15.62 16.68 -0.27
N THR A 212 -16.37 16.95 -1.34
CA THR A 212 -15.81 17.14 -2.68
C THR A 212 -15.61 18.62 -2.92
N ILE A 213 -14.39 19.02 -3.25
CA ILE A 213 -14.05 20.37 -3.69
C ILE A 213 -13.88 20.32 -5.20
N SER A 214 -14.61 21.19 -5.93
CA SER A 214 -14.44 21.36 -7.37
C SER A 214 -14.06 22.80 -7.71
N ALA A 215 -13.19 22.95 -8.71
CA ALA A 215 -12.76 24.23 -9.21
C ALA A 215 -12.97 24.30 -10.73
N THR A 216 -13.89 25.15 -11.19
CA THR A 216 -14.17 25.34 -12.63
C THR A 216 -13.18 26.33 -13.22
N THR A 217 -12.55 25.98 -14.35
CA THR A 217 -11.56 26.81 -15.04
C THR A 217 -12.00 27.17 -16.46
N TYR A 218 -11.44 28.26 -17.01
CA TYR A 218 -11.71 28.69 -18.38
C TYR A 218 -11.06 27.79 -19.42
N TYR A 219 -9.78 27.47 -19.19
CA TYR A 219 -9.02 26.57 -20.05
C TYR A 219 -9.17 25.13 -19.57
N GLU A 220 -9.32 24.22 -20.51
CA GLU A 220 -9.16 22.79 -20.24
C GLU A 220 -7.72 22.54 -19.74
N ASN A 221 -7.53 21.52 -18.93
CA ASN A 221 -6.24 21.18 -18.34
C ASN A 221 -5.68 22.27 -17.40
N GLY A 222 -6.55 22.95 -16.65
CA GLY A 222 -6.07 23.76 -15.52
C GLY A 222 -5.30 22.87 -14.56
N ASN A 223 -3.95 22.84 -14.73
CA ASN A 223 -3.09 22.05 -13.87
C ASN A 223 -3.10 22.68 -12.48
N MET A 224 -3.81 22.05 -11.57
CA MET A 224 -3.88 22.43 -10.16
C MET A 224 -3.94 21.19 -9.27
N THR A 225 -3.55 21.34 -8.03
CA THR A 225 -3.74 20.32 -7.00
C THR A 225 -4.76 20.80 -5.99
N ILE A 226 -5.62 19.89 -5.53
CA ILE A 226 -6.55 20.12 -4.41
C ILE A 226 -6.13 19.16 -3.30
N ASN A 227 -5.77 19.71 -2.15
CA ASN A 227 -5.23 18.93 -1.02
C ASN A 227 -4.03 18.05 -1.41
N GLY A 228 -3.12 18.57 -2.23
CA GLY A 228 -1.91 17.84 -2.68
C GLY A 228 -2.13 16.82 -3.80
N VAL A 229 -3.38 16.51 -4.14
CA VAL A 229 -3.70 15.57 -5.23
C VAL A 229 -3.76 16.32 -6.56
N SER A 230 -2.97 15.87 -7.54
CA SER A 230 -3.08 16.37 -8.91
C SER A 230 -4.36 15.82 -9.53
N THR A 231 -5.29 16.71 -9.85
CA THR A 231 -6.46 16.33 -10.63
C THR A 231 -6.06 16.17 -12.08
N SER A 232 -6.15 14.97 -12.62
CA SER A 232 -6.04 14.79 -14.07
C SER A 232 -7.28 15.45 -14.68
N SER A 233 -7.08 16.59 -15.32
CA SER A 233 -8.09 17.16 -16.16
C SER A 233 -8.27 16.23 -17.37
N GLY A 234 -9.27 15.38 -17.30
CA GLY A 234 -9.91 14.92 -18.52
C GLY A 234 -10.42 16.14 -19.32
N THR A 235 -11.19 15.93 -20.34
CA THR A 235 -11.83 16.95 -21.17
C THR A 235 -12.75 17.93 -20.43
N ALA A 236 -12.85 17.83 -19.09
CA ALA A 236 -13.68 18.70 -18.25
C ALA A 236 -12.89 19.93 -17.78
N LYS A 237 -13.54 21.09 -17.88
CA LYS A 237 -13.04 22.37 -17.34
C LYS A 237 -13.20 22.48 -15.82
N CYS A 238 -13.03 21.38 -15.12
CA CYS A 238 -13.16 21.29 -13.67
C CYS A 238 -12.02 20.44 -13.11
N ALA A 239 -11.48 20.88 -11.99
CA ALA A 239 -10.61 20.08 -11.13
C ALA A 239 -11.44 19.59 -9.93
N TYR A 240 -11.14 18.42 -9.42
CA TYR A 240 -11.82 17.81 -8.29
C TYR A 240 -10.83 17.31 -7.24
N GLY A 241 -11.22 17.41 -5.98
CA GLY A 241 -10.51 16.80 -4.86
C GLY A 241 -11.50 16.34 -3.81
N ILE A 242 -11.27 15.18 -3.22
CA ILE A 242 -12.03 14.68 -2.07
C ILE A 242 -11.17 14.87 -0.83
N VAL A 243 -11.76 15.45 0.21
CA VAL A 243 -11.11 15.69 1.49
C VAL A 243 -11.95 15.11 2.61
N ASN A 244 -11.28 14.46 3.57
CA ASN A 244 -11.90 13.95 4.79
C ASN A 244 -11.26 14.67 5.97
N ASN A 245 -12.03 15.50 6.65
CA ASN A 245 -11.57 16.34 7.73
C ASN A 245 -12.14 15.88 9.07
N SER A 246 -11.27 15.58 10.03
CA SER A 246 -11.63 15.37 11.44
C SER A 246 -11.93 16.68 12.18
N SER A 247 -11.44 17.82 11.67
CA SER A 247 -11.67 19.16 12.21
C SER A 247 -11.87 20.16 11.09
N ALA A 248 -12.43 21.33 11.40
CA ALA A 248 -12.52 22.45 10.46
C ALA A 248 -11.11 22.95 10.11
N LYS A 249 -10.82 23.07 8.82
CA LYS A 249 -9.51 23.54 8.36
C LYS A 249 -9.57 24.19 6.98
N TYR A 250 -8.48 24.82 6.59
CA TYR A 250 -8.29 25.35 5.25
C TYR A 250 -7.68 24.29 4.33
N ILE A 251 -8.34 24.03 3.19
CA ILE A 251 -7.87 23.08 2.19
C ILE A 251 -7.18 23.83 1.06
N PRO A 252 -5.91 23.52 0.76
CA PRO A 252 -5.18 24.21 -0.28
C PRO A 252 -5.59 23.77 -1.70
N ILE A 253 -5.83 24.74 -2.57
CA ILE A 253 -5.81 24.60 -4.02
C ILE A 253 -4.57 25.31 -4.52
N VAL A 254 -3.65 24.57 -5.14
CA VAL A 254 -2.41 25.13 -5.69
C VAL A 254 -2.50 25.18 -7.20
N ILE A 255 -2.26 26.36 -7.76
CA ILE A 255 -2.30 26.62 -9.20
C ILE A 255 -0.91 26.35 -9.81
N ASN A 256 -0.79 25.29 -10.59
CA ASN A 256 0.47 24.89 -11.22
C ASN A 256 0.67 25.53 -12.62
N SER A 257 -0.41 25.96 -13.26
CA SER A 257 -0.34 26.69 -14.53
C SER A 257 -1.34 27.86 -14.53
N THR A 258 -0.99 28.93 -15.24
CA THR A 258 -1.85 30.13 -15.35
C THR A 258 -3.19 29.78 -15.98
N ASN A 259 -4.28 30.19 -15.33
CA ASN A 259 -5.65 29.94 -15.77
C ASN A 259 -6.58 31.09 -15.33
N TYR A 260 -7.89 30.91 -15.57
CA TYR A 260 -8.95 31.74 -15.04
C TYR A 260 -9.91 30.84 -14.27
N LEU A 261 -10.15 31.20 -13.02
CA LEU A 261 -11.00 30.46 -12.09
C LEU A 261 -12.42 31.03 -12.13
N GLY A 262 -13.41 30.14 -12.32
CA GLY A 262 -14.81 30.52 -12.37
C GLY A 262 -15.55 30.29 -11.07
N ILE A 263 -15.62 29.09 -10.63
CA ILE A 263 -16.35 28.69 -9.42
C ILE A 263 -15.51 27.70 -8.63
N ILE A 264 -15.41 27.92 -7.32
CA ILE A 264 -15.01 26.89 -6.37
C ILE A 264 -16.27 26.44 -5.66
N LYS A 265 -16.57 25.14 -5.69
CA LYS A 265 -17.72 24.56 -4.99
C LYS A 265 -17.24 23.56 -3.95
N VAL A 266 -17.83 23.63 -2.76
CA VAL A 266 -17.57 22.74 -1.63
C VAL A 266 -18.86 21.96 -1.37
N THR A 267 -18.86 20.68 -1.68
CA THR A 267 -20.06 19.83 -1.53
C THR A 267 -19.81 18.85 -0.40
N LYS A 268 -20.66 18.87 0.63
CA LYS A 268 -20.62 17.87 1.70
C LYS A 268 -21.12 16.53 1.17
N GLU A 269 -20.33 15.50 1.38
CA GLU A 269 -20.65 14.17 0.91
C GLU A 269 -21.36 13.33 1.98
N THR A 270 -22.03 12.27 1.54
CA THR A 270 -22.65 11.26 2.39
C THR A 270 -21.91 9.95 2.22
N GLU A 271 -21.34 9.45 3.28
CA GLU A 271 -20.70 8.13 3.30
C GLU A 271 -21.72 7.02 3.50
N LEU A 272 -21.57 5.95 2.75
CA LEU A 272 -22.34 4.71 2.87
C LEU A 272 -21.40 3.57 3.23
N THR A 273 -21.67 2.89 4.32
CA THR A 273 -20.99 1.65 4.70
C THR A 273 -21.75 0.47 4.10
N ILE A 274 -21.13 -0.22 3.14
CA ILE A 274 -21.74 -1.25 2.32
C ILE A 274 -21.10 -2.60 2.65
N PRO A 275 -21.87 -3.60 3.09
CA PRO A 275 -21.35 -4.96 3.24
C PRO A 275 -20.97 -5.54 1.89
N VAL A 276 -19.76 -6.08 1.77
CA VAL A 276 -19.26 -6.74 0.57
C VAL A 276 -18.85 -8.18 0.85
N THR A 277 -19.23 -9.08 -0.05
CA THR A 277 -18.76 -10.47 -0.07
C THR A 277 -17.85 -10.65 -1.27
N ILE A 278 -16.62 -11.11 -1.04
CA ILE A 278 -15.67 -11.42 -2.10
C ILE A 278 -15.85 -12.89 -2.48
N SER A 279 -16.11 -13.13 -3.76
CA SER A 279 -16.21 -14.44 -4.37
C SER A 279 -15.05 -14.65 -5.33
N GLY A 280 -14.22 -15.65 -5.08
CA GLY A 280 -12.95 -15.90 -5.74
C GLY A 280 -11.77 -15.64 -4.82
N SER A 281 -10.56 -15.85 -5.31
CA SER A 281 -9.33 -15.69 -4.52
C SER A 281 -8.58 -14.42 -4.89
N LEU A 282 -8.24 -13.62 -3.89
CA LEU A 282 -7.37 -12.44 -4.02
C LEU A 282 -5.89 -12.78 -3.76
N GLY A 283 -5.61 -13.92 -3.09
CA GLY A 283 -4.26 -14.17 -2.57
C GLY A 283 -3.85 -13.05 -1.60
N SER A 284 -2.71 -12.42 -1.85
CA SER A 284 -2.21 -11.24 -1.11
C SER A 284 -2.70 -9.90 -1.67
N SER A 285 -3.52 -9.92 -2.73
CA SER A 285 -3.99 -8.72 -3.43
C SER A 285 -5.20 -8.09 -2.76
N LYS A 286 -5.51 -6.87 -3.17
CA LYS A 286 -6.69 -6.13 -2.72
C LYS A 286 -7.55 -5.65 -3.89
N VAL A 287 -8.85 -5.49 -3.63
CA VAL A 287 -9.77 -4.80 -4.53
C VAL A 287 -9.70 -3.31 -4.25
N ILE A 288 -9.52 -2.52 -5.29
CA ILE A 288 -9.34 -1.07 -5.24
C ILE A 288 -10.57 -0.40 -5.81
N PHE A 289 -11.08 0.61 -5.09
CA PHE A 289 -12.12 1.51 -5.55
C PHE A 289 -11.51 2.86 -5.90
N THR A 290 -11.39 3.14 -7.20
CA THR A 290 -10.86 4.40 -7.71
C THR A 290 -12.03 5.33 -8.03
N ASP A 291 -12.09 6.49 -7.37
CA ASP A 291 -13.12 7.49 -7.65
C ASP A 291 -12.93 8.09 -9.05
N SER A 292 -14.00 8.10 -9.85
CA SER A 292 -13.93 8.51 -11.26
C SER A 292 -13.81 10.02 -11.45
N LEU A 293 -14.15 10.85 -10.45
CA LEU A 293 -13.99 12.31 -10.51
C LEU A 293 -12.53 12.70 -10.26
N THR A 294 -11.87 12.05 -9.31
CA THR A 294 -10.50 12.38 -8.94
C THR A 294 -9.46 11.51 -9.64
N GLY A 295 -9.85 10.32 -10.12
CA GLY A 295 -8.95 9.34 -10.72
C GLY A 295 -7.98 8.71 -9.69
N THR A 296 -8.26 8.83 -8.38
CA THR A 296 -7.42 8.32 -7.30
C THR A 296 -8.09 7.19 -6.54
N GLU A 297 -7.29 6.31 -5.92
CA GLU A 297 -7.81 5.32 -4.98
C GLU A 297 -8.54 6.02 -3.84
N TYR A 298 -9.81 5.68 -3.62
CA TYR A 298 -10.59 6.16 -2.50
C TYR A 298 -10.46 5.22 -1.31
N THR A 299 -10.62 3.92 -1.55
CA THR A 299 -10.49 2.86 -0.55
C THR A 299 -10.18 1.52 -1.20
N SER A 300 -9.79 0.55 -0.40
CA SER A 300 -9.54 -0.83 -0.85
C SER A 300 -9.96 -1.85 0.21
N VAL A 301 -10.22 -3.10 -0.22
CA VAL A 301 -10.54 -4.22 0.65
C VAL A 301 -9.78 -5.47 0.23
N SER A 302 -9.28 -6.24 1.20
CA SER A 302 -8.56 -7.50 0.99
C SER A 302 -9.37 -8.75 1.34
N GLU A 303 -10.51 -8.58 1.99
CA GLU A 303 -11.39 -9.67 2.44
C GLU A 303 -12.85 -9.23 2.44
N SER A 304 -13.77 -10.18 2.59
CA SER A 304 -15.19 -9.88 2.78
C SER A 304 -15.41 -9.09 4.08
N GLY A 305 -16.25 -8.07 4.03
CA GLY A 305 -16.46 -7.18 5.17
C GLY A 305 -17.27 -5.96 4.77
N ASN A 306 -16.88 -4.81 5.26
CA ASN A 306 -17.51 -3.53 4.94
C ASN A 306 -16.58 -2.65 4.12
N VAL A 307 -17.15 -1.94 3.14
CA VAL A 307 -16.48 -0.86 2.44
C VAL A 307 -17.26 0.45 2.63
N THR A 308 -16.57 1.54 2.92
CA THR A 308 -17.17 2.87 3.02
C THR A 308 -16.92 3.63 1.72
N LEU A 309 -17.99 4.08 1.06
CA LEU A 309 -17.97 4.79 -0.23
C LEU A 309 -18.89 6.01 -0.19
N LEU A 310 -18.64 7.00 -1.05
CA LEU A 310 -19.48 8.20 -1.14
C LEU A 310 -20.72 7.93 -2.01
N LYS A 311 -21.88 8.30 -1.49
CA LYS A 311 -23.15 8.16 -2.18
C LYS A 311 -23.17 8.95 -3.49
N GLY A 312 -23.52 8.27 -4.59
CA GLY A 312 -23.67 8.88 -5.91
C GLY A 312 -22.35 9.10 -6.67
N HIS A 313 -21.19 8.85 -6.07
CA HIS A 313 -19.93 8.83 -6.79
C HIS A 313 -19.80 7.54 -7.61
N THR A 314 -19.12 7.62 -8.73
CA THR A 314 -18.84 6.44 -9.57
C THR A 314 -17.40 6.00 -9.32
N TYR A 315 -17.23 4.73 -8.98
CA TYR A 315 -15.93 4.10 -8.75
C TYR A 315 -15.61 3.10 -9.85
N THR A 316 -14.35 3.10 -10.30
CA THR A 316 -13.80 1.98 -11.04
C THR A 316 -13.32 0.93 -10.03
N VAL A 317 -13.75 -0.31 -10.23
CA VAL A 317 -13.37 -1.46 -9.39
C VAL A 317 -12.28 -2.24 -10.10
N SER A 318 -11.14 -2.37 -9.48
CA SER A 318 -9.96 -3.05 -10.02
C SER A 318 -9.22 -3.80 -8.90
N THR A 319 -8.08 -4.36 -9.21
CA THR A 319 -7.16 -4.94 -8.21
C THR A 319 -5.77 -4.34 -8.37
N ASP A 320 -4.93 -4.47 -7.34
CA ASP A 320 -3.51 -4.11 -7.40
C ASP A 320 -2.65 -5.15 -8.14
N ASN A 321 -3.25 -6.24 -8.58
CA ASN A 321 -2.60 -7.30 -9.35
C ASN A 321 -3.21 -7.41 -10.75
N SER A 322 -2.40 -7.21 -11.78
CA SER A 322 -2.83 -7.24 -13.18
C SER A 322 -3.30 -8.63 -13.68
N ASN A 323 -3.00 -9.71 -12.94
CA ASN A 323 -3.38 -11.07 -13.27
C ASN A 323 -4.79 -11.44 -12.81
N ILE A 324 -5.41 -10.58 -11.99
CA ILE A 324 -6.76 -10.77 -11.50
C ILE A 324 -7.61 -9.53 -11.78
N SER A 325 -8.87 -9.74 -12.03
CA SER A 325 -9.85 -8.68 -12.20
C SER A 325 -10.93 -8.78 -11.14
N ALA A 326 -11.49 -7.65 -10.75
CA ALA A 326 -12.61 -7.58 -9.82
C ALA A 326 -13.81 -6.90 -10.47
N LYS A 327 -14.99 -7.42 -10.21
CA LYS A 327 -16.28 -6.85 -10.65
C LYS A 327 -17.22 -6.84 -9.45
N ILE A 328 -17.96 -5.76 -9.28
CA ILE A 328 -19.04 -5.66 -8.30
C ILE A 328 -20.38 -5.84 -9.02
N ASP A 329 -21.18 -6.84 -8.58
CA ASP A 329 -22.43 -7.21 -9.24
C ASP A 329 -22.28 -7.37 -10.79
N GLY A 330 -21.13 -7.90 -11.24
CA GLY A 330 -20.84 -8.13 -12.66
C GLY A 330 -20.29 -6.91 -13.44
N SER A 331 -20.12 -5.75 -12.81
CA SER A 331 -19.59 -4.52 -13.43
C SER A 331 -18.22 -4.15 -12.86
N ASN A 332 -17.35 -3.59 -13.69
CA ASN A 332 -16.09 -2.97 -13.25
C ASN A 332 -16.27 -1.50 -12.81
N THR A 333 -17.51 -1.01 -12.80
CA THR A 333 -17.88 0.31 -12.26
C THR A 333 -19.03 0.18 -11.28
N PHE A 334 -19.02 0.98 -10.22
CA PHE A 334 -20.04 0.96 -9.19
C PHE A 334 -20.38 2.37 -8.71
N THR A 335 -21.69 2.65 -8.58
CA THR A 335 -22.19 3.91 -8.04
C THR A 335 -23.07 3.58 -6.83
N PRO A 336 -22.60 3.81 -5.59
CA PRO A 336 -23.38 3.51 -4.40
C PRO A 336 -24.61 4.42 -4.29
N ALA A 337 -25.78 3.82 -4.16
CA ALA A 337 -27.05 4.54 -3.92
C ALA A 337 -27.55 4.37 -2.48
N ASP A 338 -27.25 3.22 -1.87
CA ASP A 338 -27.68 2.80 -0.53
C ASP A 338 -26.68 1.81 0.08
N THR A 339 -27.02 1.25 1.24
CA THR A 339 -26.17 0.29 1.99
C THR A 339 -26.48 -1.18 1.65
N THR A 340 -27.16 -1.46 0.54
CA THR A 340 -27.45 -2.85 0.13
C THR A 340 -26.16 -3.63 -0.10
N ALA A 341 -26.09 -4.83 0.50
CA ALA A 341 -24.96 -5.73 0.39
C ALA A 341 -24.63 -6.07 -1.07
N LYS A 342 -23.34 -6.16 -1.40
CA LYS A 342 -22.82 -6.37 -2.74
C LYS A 342 -21.92 -7.59 -2.81
N THR A 343 -21.83 -8.18 -4.00
CA THR A 343 -20.87 -9.25 -4.29
C THR A 343 -19.78 -8.73 -5.21
N ILE A 344 -18.54 -8.90 -4.79
CA ILE A 344 -17.36 -8.65 -5.61
C ILE A 344 -16.89 -10.00 -6.13
N THR A 345 -16.98 -10.20 -7.44
CA THR A 345 -16.45 -11.41 -8.09
C THR A 345 -15.03 -11.13 -8.55
N VAL A 346 -14.10 -11.96 -8.11
CA VAL A 346 -12.70 -11.94 -8.50
C VAL A 346 -12.47 -13.04 -9.52
N GLU A 347 -11.95 -12.68 -10.69
CA GLU A 347 -11.66 -13.59 -11.80
C GLU A 347 -10.16 -13.54 -12.12
N GLY A 348 -9.55 -14.69 -12.41
CA GLY A 348 -8.12 -14.86 -12.62
C GLY A 348 -7.46 -15.60 -11.47
N SER A 349 -6.17 -15.72 -11.53
CA SER A 349 -5.37 -16.36 -10.48
C SER A 349 -4.33 -15.36 -9.96
N ALA A 350 -4.42 -15.02 -8.70
CA ALA A 350 -3.38 -14.26 -8.04
C ALA A 350 -2.08 -15.07 -8.00
N ASP A 351 -0.96 -14.38 -8.09
CA ASP A 351 0.32 -15.01 -7.82
C ASP A 351 0.46 -15.28 -6.32
N ILE A 352 0.95 -16.44 -5.99
CA ILE A 352 1.12 -16.95 -4.63
C ILE A 352 2.62 -16.98 -4.34
N THR A 353 3.04 -16.35 -3.26
CA THR A 353 4.44 -16.42 -2.83
C THR A 353 4.76 -17.84 -2.34
N VAL A 354 5.73 -18.48 -2.97
CA VAL A 354 6.33 -19.73 -2.53
C VAL A 354 7.77 -19.44 -2.12
N SER A 355 8.10 -19.73 -0.89
CA SER A 355 9.45 -19.54 -0.35
C SER A 355 9.88 -20.73 0.49
N GLY A 356 11.19 -20.89 0.65
CA GLY A 356 11.75 -21.97 1.44
C GLY A 356 13.25 -22.09 1.29
N LYS A 357 13.76 -23.31 1.48
CA LYS A 357 15.19 -23.59 1.45
C LYS A 357 15.57 -24.56 0.35
N ILE A 358 16.74 -24.31 -0.21
CA ILE A 358 17.42 -25.26 -1.09
C ILE A 358 18.35 -26.11 -0.24
N THR A 359 18.21 -27.43 -0.34
CA THR A 359 19.02 -28.38 0.39
C THR A 359 19.72 -29.39 -0.53
N SER A 360 20.79 -29.99 -0.06
CA SER A 360 21.48 -31.07 -0.76
C SER A 360 22.21 -31.96 0.26
N LYS A 361 22.37 -33.25 -0.05
CA LYS A 361 23.30 -34.14 0.70
C LYS A 361 24.75 -33.72 0.53
N ASP A 362 25.08 -33.00 -0.51
CA ASP A 362 26.38 -32.46 -0.78
C ASP A 362 26.51 -31.08 -0.11
N ASN A 363 27.22 -31.02 1.02
CA ASN A 363 27.46 -29.78 1.75
C ASN A 363 28.29 -28.73 0.98
N ALA A 364 28.73 -29.05 -0.26
CA ALA A 364 29.44 -28.12 -1.14
C ALA A 364 28.49 -27.29 -2.04
N LEU A 365 27.17 -27.54 -2.01
CA LEU A 365 26.21 -26.73 -2.74
C LEU A 365 26.20 -25.29 -2.18
N GLN A 366 26.38 -24.33 -3.06
CA GLN A 366 26.32 -22.89 -2.77
C GLN A 366 25.35 -22.20 -3.73
N ALA A 367 24.81 -21.05 -3.34
CA ALA A 367 23.93 -20.26 -4.20
C ALA A 367 24.58 -19.92 -5.56
N SER A 368 25.89 -19.65 -5.57
CA SER A 368 26.67 -19.42 -6.79
C SER A 368 26.75 -20.60 -7.76
N ASN A 369 26.36 -21.81 -7.32
CA ASN A 369 26.22 -22.96 -8.21
C ASN A 369 24.91 -22.95 -8.98
N ILE A 370 23.92 -22.16 -8.60
CA ILE A 370 22.57 -22.11 -9.18
C ILE A 370 22.46 -20.87 -10.05
N THR A 371 22.43 -21.05 -11.35
CA THR A 371 22.25 -19.96 -12.32
C THR A 371 20.78 -19.53 -12.40
N SER A 372 19.87 -20.50 -12.35
CA SER A 372 18.43 -20.26 -12.22
C SER A 372 17.74 -21.44 -11.58
N LEU A 373 16.64 -21.16 -10.86
CA LEU A 373 15.67 -22.13 -10.37
C LEU A 373 14.31 -21.71 -10.89
N THR A 374 13.70 -22.53 -11.76
CA THR A 374 12.42 -22.21 -12.40
C THR A 374 11.39 -23.26 -12.02
N PHE A 375 10.19 -22.81 -11.72
CA PHE A 375 9.01 -23.62 -11.47
C PHE A 375 8.17 -23.62 -12.77
N VAL A 376 7.89 -24.78 -13.30
CA VAL A 376 7.15 -24.96 -14.57
C VAL A 376 5.84 -25.66 -14.27
N ASN A 377 4.71 -25.04 -14.63
CA ASN A 377 3.39 -25.64 -14.41
C ASN A 377 3.25 -26.92 -15.24
N MET A 378 2.80 -27.98 -14.59
CA MET A 378 2.71 -29.31 -15.19
C MET A 378 1.61 -29.45 -16.26
N ASN A 379 0.56 -28.61 -16.14
CA ASN A 379 -0.57 -28.62 -17.06
C ASN A 379 -0.39 -27.62 -18.21
N ASP A 380 0.41 -26.56 -18.00
CA ASP A 380 0.71 -25.53 -18.99
C ASP A 380 2.16 -25.09 -18.85
N SER A 381 3.04 -25.60 -19.68
CA SER A 381 4.47 -25.30 -19.64
C SER A 381 4.82 -23.83 -20.01
N SER A 382 3.88 -23.04 -20.49
CA SER A 382 4.06 -21.60 -20.72
C SER A 382 3.93 -20.80 -19.42
N VAL A 383 3.32 -21.38 -18.39
CA VAL A 383 3.19 -20.79 -17.06
C VAL A 383 4.40 -21.18 -16.22
N THR A 384 5.29 -20.25 -16.00
CA THR A 384 6.54 -20.46 -15.25
C THR A 384 6.80 -19.34 -14.27
N GLY A 385 7.53 -19.62 -13.20
CA GLY A 385 8.08 -18.62 -12.30
C GLY A 385 9.55 -18.90 -12.03
N THR A 386 10.40 -17.87 -12.08
CA THR A 386 11.82 -18.01 -11.75
C THR A 386 12.07 -17.48 -10.35
N ALA A 387 12.65 -18.33 -9.50
CA ALA A 387 12.92 -17.98 -8.12
C ALA A 387 14.12 -17.02 -7.99
N THR A 388 14.00 -16.10 -7.05
CA THR A 388 15.15 -15.39 -6.49
C THR A 388 15.82 -16.31 -5.46
N VAL A 389 17.08 -16.64 -5.67
CA VAL A 389 17.89 -17.47 -4.76
C VAL A 389 18.86 -16.57 -4.03
N ASN A 390 18.84 -16.64 -2.70
CA ASN A 390 19.71 -15.86 -1.82
C ASN A 390 21.01 -16.62 -1.49
N ASP A 391 22.02 -15.91 -1.02
CA ASP A 391 23.34 -16.47 -0.67
C ASP A 391 23.28 -17.57 0.44
N ASP A 392 22.26 -17.53 1.28
CA ASP A 392 22.00 -18.52 2.34
C ASP A 392 21.21 -19.75 1.88
N LEU A 393 21.03 -19.91 0.56
CA LEU A 393 20.22 -20.95 -0.07
C LEU A 393 18.71 -20.89 0.27
N THR A 394 18.21 -19.76 0.76
CA THR A 394 16.76 -19.51 0.75
C THR A 394 16.32 -19.03 -0.63
N TYR A 395 15.05 -19.25 -0.96
CA TYR A 395 14.49 -18.79 -2.23
C TYR A 395 13.07 -18.25 -2.05
N SER A 396 12.65 -17.43 -3.01
CA SER A 396 11.27 -16.96 -3.14
C SER A 396 10.88 -16.87 -4.62
N VAL A 397 9.62 -17.23 -4.91
CA VAL A 397 9.04 -17.15 -6.26
C VAL A 397 7.55 -16.84 -6.16
N GLU A 398 7.04 -16.08 -7.13
CA GLU A 398 5.61 -15.84 -7.29
C GLU A 398 5.04 -16.81 -8.34
N LEU A 399 4.02 -17.61 -7.97
CA LEU A 399 3.40 -18.63 -8.81
C LEU A 399 1.88 -18.56 -8.73
N LYS A 400 1.21 -18.92 -9.80
CA LYS A 400 -0.25 -19.16 -9.77
C LYS A 400 -0.55 -20.48 -9.08
N ALA A 401 -1.78 -20.65 -8.58
CA ALA A 401 -2.21 -21.94 -8.05
C ALA A 401 -2.04 -23.05 -9.12
N GLY A 402 -1.50 -24.19 -8.74
CA GLY A 402 -1.24 -25.30 -9.65
C GLY A 402 -0.16 -26.25 -9.17
N ASP A 403 0.10 -27.27 -9.94
CA ASP A 403 1.18 -28.22 -9.70
C ASP A 403 2.40 -27.86 -10.57
N TYR A 404 3.57 -27.73 -9.95
CA TYR A 404 4.80 -27.30 -10.60
C TYR A 404 5.90 -28.32 -10.46
N ASP A 405 6.65 -28.54 -11.53
CA ASP A 405 7.94 -29.22 -11.48
C ASP A 405 9.05 -28.16 -11.39
N THR A 406 10.07 -28.42 -10.56
CA THR A 406 11.25 -27.55 -10.47
C THR A 406 12.28 -27.91 -11.51
N VAL A 407 12.85 -26.90 -12.16
CA VAL A 407 13.94 -27.01 -13.13
C VAL A 407 15.05 -26.06 -12.75
N ALA A 408 16.26 -26.56 -12.61
CA ALA A 408 17.42 -25.73 -12.27
C ALA A 408 18.44 -25.71 -13.41
N VAL A 409 19.01 -24.55 -13.66
CA VAL A 409 20.26 -24.38 -14.40
C VAL A 409 21.38 -24.19 -13.40
N THR A 410 22.34 -25.10 -13.41
CA THR A 410 23.43 -25.08 -12.44
C THR A 410 24.78 -25.22 -13.13
N ASN A 411 25.83 -24.74 -12.48
CA ASN A 411 27.18 -25.17 -12.76
C ASN A 411 27.55 -26.34 -11.80
N ASN A 412 28.54 -27.12 -12.13
CA ASN A 412 29.06 -28.23 -11.31
C ASN A 412 28.10 -29.44 -11.14
N GLY A 413 27.14 -29.65 -12.04
CA GLY A 413 26.37 -30.89 -12.15
C GLY A 413 25.32 -31.12 -11.08
N TYR A 414 24.82 -30.08 -10.43
CA TYR A 414 23.63 -30.16 -9.57
C TYR A 414 22.36 -30.12 -10.42
N TYR A 415 21.30 -30.77 -9.94
CA TYR A 415 19.97 -30.75 -10.54
C TYR A 415 18.90 -30.93 -9.46
N THR A 416 17.66 -30.55 -9.76
CA THR A 416 16.48 -30.75 -8.92
C THR A 416 15.34 -31.35 -9.72
N SER A 417 14.47 -32.09 -9.05
CA SER A 417 13.26 -32.69 -9.64
C SER A 417 12.10 -32.68 -8.64
N ASN A 418 11.97 -31.64 -7.87
CA ASN A 418 10.89 -31.50 -6.91
C ASN A 418 9.59 -31.16 -7.62
N ARG A 419 8.51 -31.61 -7.00
CA ARG A 419 7.16 -31.23 -7.36
C ARG A 419 6.56 -30.40 -6.23
N VAL A 420 6.05 -29.23 -6.57
CA VAL A 420 5.46 -28.30 -5.63
C VAL A 420 4.00 -28.08 -5.99
N LYS A 421 3.11 -28.24 -5.02
CA LYS A 421 1.69 -27.98 -5.19
C LYS A 421 1.38 -26.62 -4.58
N VAL A 422 1.08 -25.64 -5.42
CA VAL A 422 0.72 -24.29 -5.01
C VAL A 422 -0.80 -24.20 -4.90
N GLY A 423 -1.29 -23.93 -3.69
CA GLY A 423 -2.70 -23.69 -3.38
C GLY A 423 -3.07 -22.22 -3.55
N GLU A 424 -3.97 -21.73 -2.70
CA GLU A 424 -4.45 -20.34 -2.72
C GLU A 424 -3.77 -19.47 -1.65
N THR A 425 -2.86 -20.04 -0.85
CA THR A 425 -2.17 -19.37 0.23
C THR A 425 -0.66 -19.46 0.07
N ALA A 426 0.07 -18.46 0.57
CA ALA A 426 1.53 -18.45 0.58
C ALA A 426 2.10 -19.73 1.24
N ILE A 427 3.22 -20.19 0.70
CA ILE A 427 3.99 -21.32 1.22
C ILE A 427 5.33 -20.78 1.70
N THR A 428 5.68 -21.00 2.97
CA THR A 428 6.87 -20.36 3.58
C THR A 428 8.04 -21.30 3.86
N ASP A 429 7.82 -22.62 3.81
CA ASP A 429 8.84 -23.62 4.19
C ASP A 429 8.99 -24.74 3.15
N GLU A 430 8.80 -24.42 1.87
CA GLU A 430 8.92 -25.41 0.80
C GLU A 430 10.38 -25.77 0.55
N GLU A 431 10.72 -27.06 0.69
CA GLU A 431 12.08 -27.55 0.47
C GLU A 431 12.28 -27.93 -1.00
N VAL A 432 13.29 -27.32 -1.64
CA VAL A 432 13.78 -27.77 -2.95
C VAL A 432 15.08 -28.50 -2.78
N TYR A 433 15.06 -29.82 -3.05
CA TYR A 433 16.20 -30.69 -2.85
C TYR A 433 17.05 -30.82 -4.12
N PHE A 434 18.34 -30.58 -3.99
CA PHE A 434 19.31 -30.74 -5.07
C PHE A 434 20.16 -31.99 -4.89
N THR A 435 20.39 -32.69 -6.00
CA THR A 435 21.29 -33.82 -6.07
C THR A 435 22.48 -33.49 -6.98
N LYS A 436 23.67 -33.91 -6.61
CA LYS A 436 24.83 -33.82 -7.47
C LYS A 436 24.91 -35.05 -8.36
N SER A 437 24.95 -34.84 -9.66
CA SER A 437 25.21 -35.92 -10.63
C SER A 437 26.73 -36.11 -10.82
N THR A 438 27.15 -37.36 -11.00
CA THR A 438 28.50 -37.63 -11.47
C THR A 438 28.63 -37.40 -13.00
N TYR A 439 27.53 -37.09 -13.66
CA TYR A 439 27.46 -36.72 -15.08
C TYR A 439 27.15 -35.23 -15.19
N GLU A 440 27.72 -34.58 -16.22
CA GLU A 440 27.30 -33.21 -16.56
C GLU A 440 25.82 -33.23 -16.91
N THR A 441 25.01 -32.44 -16.16
CA THR A 441 23.56 -32.42 -16.35
C THR A 441 23.22 -31.25 -17.27
N TYR A 442 22.59 -31.53 -18.38
CA TYR A 442 22.09 -30.51 -19.29
C TYR A 442 20.64 -30.16 -18.95
N CYS A 443 20.36 -28.90 -18.81
CA CYS A 443 18.98 -28.41 -18.76
C CYS A 443 18.40 -28.41 -20.16
N LEU A 444 17.14 -28.77 -20.26
CA LEU A 444 16.41 -28.70 -21.53
C LEU A 444 16.12 -27.24 -21.95
N PRO A 445 16.13 -26.93 -23.23
CA PRO A 445 16.34 -27.87 -24.35
C PRO A 445 17.83 -28.19 -24.55
N ILE A 446 18.13 -29.48 -24.71
CA ILE A 446 19.47 -29.91 -25.06
C ILE A 446 19.71 -29.54 -26.53
N ASP A 447 20.70 -28.71 -26.78
CA ASP A 447 21.17 -28.48 -28.14
C ASP A 447 22.02 -29.69 -28.61
N LEU A 448 21.44 -30.51 -29.43
CA LEU A 448 22.12 -31.70 -30.03
C LEU A 448 23.32 -31.31 -30.89
N LYS A 449 23.52 -30.03 -31.19
CA LYS A 449 24.67 -29.49 -31.91
C LYS A 449 25.81 -29.05 -31.02
N SER A 450 25.58 -28.90 -29.71
CA SER A 450 26.66 -28.46 -28.84
C SER A 450 27.81 -29.46 -28.91
N SER A 451 29.02 -28.94 -28.91
CA SER A 451 30.25 -29.73 -29.05
C SER A 451 30.52 -30.67 -27.85
N SER A 452 29.68 -30.68 -26.82
CA SER A 452 29.80 -31.49 -25.60
C SER A 452 28.44 -31.93 -25.02
N PRO A 453 27.55 -32.58 -25.76
CA PRO A 453 26.39 -33.17 -25.11
C PRO A 453 26.82 -34.45 -24.38
N ALA A 454 26.39 -34.61 -23.12
CA ALA A 454 26.52 -35.90 -22.39
C ALA A 454 25.57 -36.96 -22.95
N LEU A 455 25.04 -36.74 -24.13
CA LEU A 455 24.20 -37.68 -24.85
C LEU A 455 25.05 -38.73 -25.51
N THR A 456 24.65 -39.98 -25.35
CA THR A 456 25.17 -41.06 -26.19
C THR A 456 24.14 -41.44 -27.24
N TYR A 457 24.59 -41.69 -28.43
CA TYR A 457 23.71 -42.15 -29.53
C TYR A 457 24.34 -43.25 -30.35
N SER A 458 23.49 -44.10 -30.86
CA SER A 458 23.91 -45.13 -31.82
C SER A 458 24.22 -44.49 -33.17
N SER A 459 24.81 -45.25 -34.10
CA SER A 459 25.03 -44.79 -35.47
C SER A 459 23.74 -44.34 -36.14
N GLY A 460 23.80 -43.36 -37.03
CA GLY A 460 22.65 -42.88 -37.82
C GLY A 460 22.20 -41.47 -37.53
N ILE A 461 22.96 -40.69 -36.73
CA ILE A 461 22.77 -39.24 -36.60
C ILE A 461 23.65 -38.52 -37.61
N SER A 462 23.09 -37.51 -38.27
CA SER A 462 23.82 -36.60 -39.11
C SER A 462 23.35 -35.15 -38.87
N TYR A 463 24.25 -34.21 -38.90
CA TYR A 463 23.95 -32.79 -38.80
C TYR A 463 23.61 -32.23 -40.18
N ASN A 464 22.38 -31.83 -40.40
CA ASN A 464 21.91 -31.37 -41.71
C ASN A 464 21.99 -29.88 -41.91
N ASN A 465 21.90 -29.11 -40.84
CA ASN A 465 21.98 -27.62 -40.86
C ASN A 465 22.25 -27.09 -39.47
N ASP A 466 22.21 -25.77 -39.33
CA ASP A 466 22.55 -25.10 -38.08
C ASP A 466 21.45 -25.16 -36.99
N THR A 467 20.30 -25.72 -37.26
CA THR A 467 19.15 -25.74 -36.35
C THR A 467 18.63 -27.15 -36.00
N SER A 468 19.09 -28.21 -36.69
CA SER A 468 18.56 -29.55 -36.48
C SER A 468 19.55 -30.65 -36.80
N VAL A 469 19.34 -31.80 -36.19
CA VAL A 469 20.03 -33.06 -36.53
C VAL A 469 19.04 -34.03 -37.12
N LYS A 470 19.51 -34.83 -38.07
CA LYS A 470 18.74 -35.92 -38.64
C LYS A 470 19.08 -37.22 -37.91
N ALA A 471 18.07 -37.85 -37.34
CA ALA A 471 18.14 -39.21 -36.81
C ALA A 471 17.44 -40.17 -37.79
N ASN A 472 18.14 -41.21 -38.21
CA ASN A 472 17.58 -42.24 -39.08
C ASN A 472 16.74 -43.21 -38.24
N SER A 473 15.82 -43.92 -38.88
CA SER A 473 15.04 -44.99 -38.22
C SER A 473 15.97 -46.02 -37.53
N GLY A 474 15.68 -46.34 -36.28
CA GLY A 474 16.49 -47.23 -35.46
C GLY A 474 17.63 -46.55 -34.69
N THR A 475 17.79 -45.22 -34.82
CA THR A 475 18.74 -44.49 -33.98
C THR A 475 18.23 -44.43 -32.55
N THR A 476 19.07 -44.83 -31.61
CA THR A 476 18.81 -44.64 -30.17
C THR A 476 19.59 -43.45 -29.66
N ILE A 477 18.89 -42.52 -28.99
CA ILE A 477 19.49 -41.42 -28.27
C ILE A 477 19.30 -41.72 -26.80
N THR A 478 20.39 -41.82 -26.06
CA THR A 478 20.37 -42.01 -24.60
C THR A 478 20.54 -40.66 -23.93
N VAL A 479 19.49 -40.26 -23.26
CA VAL A 479 19.49 -39.01 -22.47
C VAL A 479 19.76 -39.39 -21.02
N PRO A 480 20.81 -38.88 -20.37
CA PRO A 480 21.00 -39.11 -18.96
C PRO A 480 19.91 -38.33 -18.20
N VAL A 481 19.12 -39.05 -17.42
CA VAL A 481 18.09 -38.49 -16.58
C VAL A 481 18.28 -39.00 -15.15
N SER A 482 17.98 -38.18 -14.18
CA SER A 482 17.99 -38.60 -12.80
C SER A 482 16.65 -38.29 -12.15
N GLY A 483 16.04 -39.33 -11.56
CA GLY A 483 14.69 -39.24 -11.02
C GLY A 483 13.59 -39.21 -12.11
N LYS A 484 12.39 -38.81 -11.75
CA LYS A 484 11.27 -38.68 -12.69
C LYS A 484 11.44 -37.39 -13.48
N GLN A 485 11.63 -37.52 -14.77
CA GLN A 485 11.81 -36.41 -15.69
C GLN A 485 10.87 -36.52 -16.88
N LYS A 486 10.39 -35.40 -17.39
CA LYS A 486 9.68 -35.32 -18.67
C LYS A 486 10.72 -35.06 -19.76
N VAL A 487 10.88 -35.99 -20.64
CA VAL A 487 11.71 -35.82 -21.85
C VAL A 487 10.81 -35.36 -22.98
N THR A 488 11.09 -34.17 -23.53
CA THR A 488 10.40 -33.67 -24.73
C THR A 488 11.36 -33.68 -25.90
N VAL A 489 10.96 -34.30 -27.00
CA VAL A 489 11.74 -34.29 -28.23
C VAL A 489 10.97 -33.47 -29.26
N ALA A 490 11.58 -32.39 -29.75
CA ALA A 490 11.04 -31.59 -30.83
C ALA A 490 11.59 -32.11 -32.17
N GLY A 491 10.72 -32.50 -33.07
CA GLY A 491 11.10 -33.00 -34.39
C GLY A 491 10.49 -32.16 -35.52
N TRP A 492 11.21 -32.04 -36.63
CA TRP A 492 10.74 -31.29 -37.81
C TRP A 492 9.71 -32.09 -38.65
N TYR A 493 9.76 -33.41 -38.61
CA TYR A 493 8.81 -34.29 -39.29
C TYR A 493 8.09 -35.18 -38.28
N SER A 494 6.85 -35.58 -38.62
CA SER A 494 6.12 -36.56 -37.84
C SER A 494 6.87 -37.89 -37.84
N GLY A 495 7.39 -38.27 -36.72
CA GLY A 495 8.07 -39.56 -36.50
C GLY A 495 7.57 -40.17 -35.20
N THR A 496 7.62 -41.50 -35.11
CA THR A 496 7.32 -42.19 -33.87
C THR A 496 8.60 -42.29 -33.04
N TRP A 497 8.53 -41.83 -31.82
CA TRP A 497 9.61 -41.91 -30.84
C TRP A 497 9.24 -42.88 -29.75
N ASN A 498 10.16 -43.74 -29.41
CA ASN A 498 10.02 -44.68 -28.31
C ASN A 498 10.83 -44.17 -27.12
N ILE A 499 10.19 -43.82 -26.04
CA ILE A 499 10.85 -43.36 -24.80
C ILE A 499 10.76 -44.51 -23.79
N ASN A 500 11.91 -45.06 -23.38
CA ASN A 500 12.00 -46.23 -22.48
C ASN A 500 11.11 -47.43 -22.93
N GLY A 501 11.00 -47.68 -24.25
CA GLY A 501 10.25 -48.76 -24.77
C GLY A 501 8.72 -48.55 -24.84
N SER A 502 8.25 -47.34 -24.55
CA SER A 502 6.84 -46.96 -24.72
C SER A 502 6.71 -45.94 -25.85
N ASN A 503 5.68 -46.11 -26.71
CA ASN A 503 5.38 -45.22 -27.84
C ASN A 503 4.58 -43.98 -27.35
#